data_b9f4276156c1904ff6cbf97af40284ad
#
_entry.id   b9f4276156c1904ff6cbf97af40284ad
#
_cell.length_a   1.000
_cell.length_b   1.000
_cell.length_c   1.000
_cell.angle_alpha   90.00
_cell.angle_beta   90.00
_cell.angle_gamma   90.00
#
_symmetry.space_group_name_H-M   'P 1'
#
loop_
_entity.id
_entity.type
_entity.pdbx_description
1 polymer ?
#
loop_
_entity_poly.entity_id
_entity_poly.type
_entity_poly.pdbx_seq_one_letter_code
_entity_poly.pdbx_strand_id
1 'polypeptide(L)'
;MQHLSRTVSPALPHPCLRALRAAFPQTIPVLAGYFVLGLGYGIYVQSLGLPVWMPMLMGTVVYGGSLEFVLASLLLGAFSPLSAFLMALMIQARHLFYGLAMLERYKGYGWRSFYMIFAMSDETFSITCSATPPEGVDKGWFMFFITLLDQLYWVGSAGLGAALGTVLPFSTEGVDFVMTAMFTVIFLNQWEKDQQHGSALIGLAVPLVCLMVFLSLIHI
;
A
#
# COMPACT_ATOMS: atom_id res chain seq x y z
N MET A 1 34.80 -37.13 -39.12
CA MET A 1 34.90 -36.76 -37.69
C MET A 1 34.37 -35.36 -37.50
N GLN A 2 33.07 -35.23 -37.20
CA GLN A 2 32.46 -33.96 -36.90
C GLN A 2 32.39 -33.78 -35.39
N HIS A 3 33.24 -32.87 -34.85
CA HIS A 3 33.17 -32.42 -33.48
C HIS A 3 31.90 -31.55 -33.31
N LEU A 4 30.84 -32.14 -32.76
CA LEU A 4 29.70 -31.43 -32.23
C LEU A 4 30.17 -30.70 -30.96
N SER A 5 30.52 -29.43 -31.08
CA SER A 5 30.67 -28.52 -29.95
C SER A 5 29.31 -28.38 -29.27
N ARG A 6 29.13 -29.10 -28.16
CA ARG A 6 28.04 -28.82 -27.21
C ARG A 6 28.25 -27.41 -26.68
N THR A 7 27.53 -26.44 -27.25
CA THR A 7 27.34 -25.15 -26.60
C THR A 7 26.61 -25.42 -25.30
N VAL A 8 27.34 -25.32 -24.19
CA VAL A 8 26.77 -25.33 -22.84
C VAL A 8 25.85 -24.10 -22.76
N SER A 9 24.55 -24.33 -22.86
CA SER A 9 23.55 -23.30 -22.61
C SER A 9 23.73 -22.80 -21.16
N PRO A 10 23.89 -21.51 -20.91
CA PRO A 10 24.05 -21.00 -19.54
C PRO A 10 22.88 -21.50 -18.71
N ALA A 11 23.18 -22.09 -17.54
CA ALA A 11 22.17 -22.61 -16.62
C ALA A 11 21.10 -21.53 -16.40
N LEU A 12 19.87 -21.83 -16.78
CA LEU A 12 18.75 -20.88 -16.64
C LEU A 12 18.64 -20.50 -15.16
N PRO A 13 18.61 -19.22 -14.82
CA PRO A 13 18.49 -18.80 -13.43
C PRO A 13 17.22 -19.40 -12.80
N HIS A 14 17.31 -19.74 -11.49
CA HIS A 14 16.17 -20.30 -10.75
C HIS A 14 14.86 -19.54 -11.05
N PRO A 15 13.71 -20.23 -11.14
CA PRO A 15 12.43 -19.62 -11.52
C PRO A 15 12.06 -18.39 -10.67
N CYS A 16 12.42 -18.42 -9.38
CA CYS A 16 12.23 -17.27 -8.48
C CYS A 16 13.04 -16.04 -8.91
N LEU A 17 14.31 -16.19 -9.28
CA LEU A 17 15.16 -15.06 -9.66
C LEU A 17 14.69 -14.43 -10.98
N ARG A 18 14.21 -15.24 -11.91
CA ARG A 18 13.63 -14.77 -13.17
C ARG A 18 12.35 -13.96 -12.91
N ALA A 19 11.50 -14.46 -12.03
CA ALA A 19 10.26 -13.78 -11.63
C ALA A 19 10.54 -12.45 -10.91
N LEU A 20 11.52 -12.43 -9.98
CA LEU A 20 11.93 -11.20 -9.30
C LEU A 20 12.45 -10.14 -10.29
N ARG A 21 13.33 -10.55 -11.23
CA ARG A 21 13.86 -9.64 -12.26
C ARG A 21 12.79 -9.09 -13.19
N ALA A 22 11.75 -9.88 -13.47
CA ALA A 22 10.63 -9.46 -14.28
C ALA A 22 9.65 -8.55 -13.50
N ALA A 23 9.47 -8.78 -12.20
CA ALA A 23 8.60 -8.00 -11.33
C ALA A 23 9.16 -6.60 -11.03
N PHE A 24 10.47 -6.50 -10.78
CA PHE A 24 11.11 -5.26 -10.34
C PHE A 24 10.81 -4.04 -11.23
N PRO A 25 10.92 -4.09 -12.57
CA PRO A 25 10.60 -2.94 -13.42
C PRO A 25 9.15 -2.47 -13.32
N GLN A 26 8.22 -3.39 -13.03
CA GLN A 26 6.80 -3.09 -12.89
C GLN A 26 6.49 -2.30 -11.61
N THR A 27 7.33 -2.46 -10.57
CA THR A 27 7.13 -1.84 -9.25
C THR A 27 7.89 -0.52 -9.07
N ILE A 28 8.74 -0.10 -10.03
CA ILE A 28 9.49 1.16 -9.95
C ILE A 28 8.59 2.39 -9.74
N PRO A 29 7.46 2.54 -10.45
CA PRO A 29 6.56 3.68 -10.19
C PRO A 29 6.00 3.69 -8.77
N VAL A 30 5.69 2.50 -8.22
CA VAL A 30 5.21 2.35 -6.85
C VAL A 30 6.31 2.68 -5.85
N LEU A 31 7.55 2.24 -6.09
CA LEU A 31 8.71 2.60 -5.28
C LEU A 31 8.83 4.12 -5.11
N ALA A 32 8.73 4.88 -6.21
CA ALA A 32 8.83 6.33 -6.16
C ALA A 32 7.72 6.98 -5.29
N GLY A 33 6.47 6.53 -5.46
CA GLY A 33 5.33 7.00 -4.67
C GLY A 33 5.44 6.61 -3.19
N TYR A 34 5.74 5.35 -2.92
CA TYR A 34 5.86 4.82 -1.56
C TYR A 34 7.07 5.38 -0.80
N PHE A 35 8.14 5.72 -1.52
CA PHE A 35 9.29 6.37 -0.90
C PHE A 35 8.89 7.72 -0.29
N VAL A 36 8.18 8.56 -1.02
CA VAL A 36 7.75 9.88 -0.54
C VAL A 36 6.68 9.76 0.56
N LEU A 37 5.64 8.96 0.30
CA LEU A 37 4.53 8.79 1.25
C LEU A 37 4.97 8.08 2.53
N GLY A 38 5.80 7.04 2.41
CA GLY A 38 6.31 6.29 3.56
C GLY A 38 7.27 7.12 4.41
N LEU A 39 8.14 7.96 3.80
CA LEU A 39 8.93 8.91 4.56
C LEU A 39 8.03 9.86 5.37
N GLY A 40 7.01 10.45 4.75
CA GLY A 40 6.04 11.30 5.42
C GLY A 40 5.33 10.58 6.57
N TYR A 41 4.91 9.33 6.35
CA TYR A 41 4.30 8.50 7.38
C TYR A 41 5.24 8.22 8.54
N GLY A 42 6.48 7.83 8.28
CA GLY A 42 7.48 7.58 9.32
C GLY A 42 7.77 8.81 10.17
N ILE A 43 7.96 9.98 9.54
CA ILE A 43 8.13 11.27 10.23
C ILE A 43 6.90 11.59 11.07
N TYR A 44 5.69 11.40 10.54
CA TYR A 44 4.44 11.59 11.27
C TYR A 44 4.37 10.72 12.53
N VAL A 45 4.62 9.42 12.42
CA VAL A 45 4.60 8.52 13.58
C VAL A 45 5.63 8.93 14.64
N GLN A 46 6.81 9.35 14.20
CA GLN A 46 7.86 9.85 15.11
C GLN A 46 7.46 11.16 15.79
N SER A 47 6.79 12.08 15.09
CA SER A 47 6.30 13.34 15.67
C SER A 47 5.25 13.13 16.75
N LEU A 48 4.54 12.01 16.71
CA LEU A 48 3.61 11.58 17.76
C LEU A 48 4.32 11.00 19.01
N GLY A 49 5.65 10.91 19.01
CA GLY A 49 6.43 10.32 20.11
C GLY A 49 6.45 8.79 20.13
N LEU A 50 5.98 8.14 19.08
CA LEU A 50 6.02 6.68 18.97
C LEU A 50 7.44 6.21 18.55
N PRO A 51 7.86 5.00 18.96
CA PRO A 51 9.21 4.51 18.68
C PRO A 51 9.43 4.25 17.18
N VAL A 52 10.69 4.39 16.72
CA VAL A 52 11.10 4.27 15.30
C VAL A 52 10.70 2.94 14.65
N TRP A 53 10.63 1.86 15.41
CA TRP A 53 10.21 0.55 14.90
C TRP A 53 8.69 0.44 14.67
N MET A 54 7.90 1.31 15.28
CA MET A 54 6.42 1.24 15.21
C MET A 54 5.87 1.35 13.79
N PRO A 55 6.25 2.33 12.95
CA PRO A 55 5.75 2.40 11.58
C PRO A 55 6.17 1.19 10.73
N MET A 56 7.33 0.60 10.99
CA MET A 56 7.75 -0.63 10.31
C MET A 56 6.87 -1.83 10.71
N LEU A 57 6.56 -1.95 12.01
CA LEU A 57 5.66 -2.99 12.49
C LEU A 57 4.26 -2.83 11.88
N MET A 58 3.72 -1.61 11.91
CA MET A 58 2.39 -1.34 11.36
C MET A 58 2.36 -1.60 9.85
N GLY A 59 3.37 -1.16 9.10
CA GLY A 59 3.49 -1.45 7.68
C GLY A 59 3.67 -2.93 7.35
N THR A 60 4.19 -3.72 8.28
CA THR A 60 4.33 -5.18 8.10
C THR A 60 3.05 -5.94 8.42
N VAL A 61 2.36 -5.56 9.51
CA VAL A 61 1.23 -6.33 10.08
C VAL A 61 -0.13 -5.81 9.61
N VAL A 62 -0.28 -4.49 9.48
CA VAL A 62 -1.53 -3.84 9.06
C VAL A 62 -1.53 -3.60 7.56
N TYR A 63 -0.45 -3.06 7.03
CA TYR A 63 -0.23 -2.75 5.61
C TYR A 63 -1.44 -2.07 4.95
N GLY A 64 -1.95 -1.06 5.61
CA GLY A 64 -3.19 -0.37 5.23
C GLY A 64 -3.01 1.09 4.83
N GLY A 65 -1.77 1.59 4.66
CA GLY A 65 -1.48 2.97 4.29
C GLY A 65 -2.27 3.99 5.12
N SER A 66 -3.39 4.47 4.59
CA SER A 66 -4.26 5.44 5.26
C SER A 66 -4.77 4.99 6.63
N LEU A 67 -5.03 3.69 6.83
CA LEU A 67 -5.42 3.17 8.14
C LEU A 67 -4.28 3.29 9.15
N GLU A 68 -3.03 3.14 8.73
CA GLU A 68 -1.87 3.23 9.62
C GLU A 68 -1.68 4.63 10.20
N PHE A 69 -1.94 5.69 9.42
CA PHE A 69 -1.95 7.07 9.93
C PHE A 69 -2.99 7.27 11.04
N VAL A 70 -4.22 6.78 10.80
CA VAL A 70 -5.31 6.88 11.78
C VAL A 70 -5.02 6.02 13.01
N LEU A 71 -4.48 4.81 12.80
CA LEU A 71 -4.14 3.90 13.89
C LEU A 71 -3.05 4.47 14.78
N ALA A 72 -2.03 5.14 14.22
CA ALA A 72 -0.98 5.81 14.99
C ALA A 72 -1.57 6.85 15.97
N SER A 73 -2.55 7.64 15.51
CA SER A 73 -3.26 8.62 16.36
C SER A 73 -4.11 7.92 17.42
N LEU A 74 -4.80 6.84 17.07
CA LEU A 74 -5.64 6.08 18.01
C LEU A 74 -4.84 5.42 19.15
N LEU A 75 -3.60 5.04 18.90
CA LEU A 75 -2.72 4.45 19.92
C LEU A 75 -2.37 5.43 21.05
N LEU A 76 -2.49 6.73 20.82
CA LEU A 76 -2.21 7.76 21.82
C LEU A 76 -3.43 8.14 22.67
N GLY A 77 -4.61 7.79 22.22
CA GLY A 77 -5.88 8.11 22.89
C GLY A 77 -6.42 6.96 23.75
N ALA A 78 -7.61 7.17 24.28
CA ALA A 78 -8.36 6.10 24.93
C ALA A 78 -8.76 5.05 23.88
N PHE A 79 -8.10 3.91 23.89
CA PHE A 79 -8.31 2.85 22.90
C PHE A 79 -9.70 2.20 23.06
N SER A 80 -10.53 2.34 22.06
CA SER A 80 -11.80 1.65 21.93
C SER A 80 -11.71 0.63 20.80
N PRO A 81 -11.69 -0.70 21.10
CA PRO A 81 -11.57 -1.74 20.08
C PRO A 81 -12.69 -1.68 19.03
N LEU A 82 -13.91 -1.37 19.45
CA LEU A 82 -15.06 -1.27 18.55
C LEU A 82 -14.92 -0.09 17.58
N SER A 83 -14.53 1.08 18.08
CA SER A 83 -14.30 2.25 17.22
C SER A 83 -13.15 2.01 16.23
N ALA A 84 -12.06 1.41 16.69
CA ALA A 84 -10.93 1.04 15.85
C ALA A 84 -11.32 0.05 14.75
N PHE A 85 -12.13 -0.96 15.09
CA PHE A 85 -12.64 -1.94 14.12
C PHE A 85 -13.56 -1.30 13.08
N LEU A 86 -14.53 -0.50 13.51
CA LEU A 86 -15.45 0.18 12.58
C LEU A 86 -14.70 1.14 11.65
N MET A 87 -13.74 1.88 12.18
CA MET A 87 -12.91 2.79 11.40
C MET A 87 -12.04 2.04 10.39
N ALA A 88 -11.40 0.94 10.83
CA ALA A 88 -10.64 0.07 9.94
C ALA A 88 -11.51 -0.50 8.81
N LEU A 89 -12.71 -0.98 9.13
CA LEU A 89 -13.66 -1.49 8.15
C LEU A 89 -14.07 -0.42 7.14
N MET A 90 -14.33 0.80 7.58
CA MET A 90 -14.72 1.91 6.69
C MET A 90 -13.56 2.32 5.76
N ILE A 91 -12.35 2.46 6.30
CA ILE A 91 -11.18 2.89 5.52
C ILE A 91 -10.75 1.79 4.53
N GLN A 92 -10.77 0.53 4.97
CA GLN A 92 -10.26 -0.63 4.21
C GLN A 92 -11.35 -1.41 3.47
N ALA A 93 -12.60 -0.93 3.43
CA ALA A 93 -13.69 -1.63 2.74
C ALA A 93 -13.36 -1.97 1.28
N ARG A 94 -12.61 -1.13 0.60
CA ARG A 94 -12.16 -1.35 -0.79
C ARG A 94 -11.31 -2.63 -0.96
N HIS A 95 -10.50 -3.00 0.04
CA HIS A 95 -9.65 -4.20 -0.01
C HIS A 95 -10.45 -5.50 -0.05
N LEU A 96 -11.69 -5.51 0.50
CA LEU A 96 -12.61 -6.64 0.36
C LEU A 96 -12.96 -6.89 -1.11
N PHE A 97 -13.21 -5.82 -1.86
CA PHE A 97 -13.51 -5.91 -3.30
C PHE A 97 -12.29 -6.30 -4.13
N TYR A 98 -11.10 -5.80 -3.78
CA TYR A 98 -9.86 -6.22 -4.45
C TYR A 98 -9.59 -7.70 -4.23
N GLY A 99 -9.70 -8.17 -2.98
CA GLY A 99 -9.54 -9.57 -2.66
C GLY A 99 -10.50 -10.46 -3.44
N LEU A 100 -11.77 -10.07 -3.51
CA LEU A 100 -12.79 -10.80 -4.27
C LEU A 100 -12.49 -10.83 -5.77
N ALA A 101 -12.10 -9.70 -6.35
CA ALA A 101 -11.76 -9.60 -7.78
C ALA A 101 -10.54 -10.45 -8.16
N MET A 102 -9.60 -10.64 -7.23
CA MET A 102 -8.35 -11.37 -7.49
C MET A 102 -8.39 -12.84 -7.09
N LEU A 103 -9.49 -13.35 -6.49
CA LEU A 103 -9.59 -14.74 -6.05
C LEU A 103 -9.25 -15.76 -7.14
N GLU A 104 -9.86 -15.64 -8.31
CA GLU A 104 -9.60 -16.57 -9.42
C GLU A 104 -8.17 -16.42 -9.96
N ARG A 105 -7.62 -15.21 -9.95
CA ARG A 105 -6.28 -14.92 -10.46
C ARG A 105 -5.17 -15.47 -9.55
N TYR A 106 -5.43 -15.53 -8.23
CA TYR A 106 -4.50 -16.03 -7.20
C TYR A 106 -4.74 -17.48 -6.81
N LYS A 107 -5.73 -18.14 -7.42
CA LYS A 107 -6.06 -19.53 -7.16
C LYS A 107 -4.91 -20.47 -7.54
N GLY A 108 -4.62 -21.43 -6.64
CA GLY A 108 -3.67 -22.51 -6.92
C GLY A 108 -2.21 -22.23 -6.54
N TYR A 109 -1.87 -21.07 -5.99
CA TYR A 109 -0.49 -20.75 -5.57
C TYR A 109 -0.21 -21.04 -4.08
N GLY A 110 -1.13 -21.71 -3.37
CA GLY A 110 -0.96 -22.13 -1.98
C GLY A 110 -0.76 -20.95 -1.03
N TRP A 111 0.25 -21.00 -0.15
CA TRP A 111 0.53 -19.95 0.84
C TRP A 111 0.80 -18.58 0.20
N ARG A 112 1.33 -18.54 -1.04
CA ARG A 112 1.56 -17.30 -1.79
C ARG A 112 0.25 -16.57 -2.08
N SER A 113 -0.83 -17.30 -2.37
CA SER A 113 -2.16 -16.68 -2.55
C SER A 113 -2.62 -15.94 -1.30
N PHE A 114 -2.45 -16.56 -0.13
CA PHE A 114 -2.80 -15.94 1.14
C PHE A 114 -2.00 -14.63 1.36
N TYR A 115 -0.69 -14.69 1.16
CA TYR A 115 0.17 -13.51 1.30
C TYR A 115 -0.21 -12.39 0.31
N MET A 116 -0.43 -12.73 -0.97
CA MET A 116 -0.81 -11.76 -2.00
C MET A 116 -2.16 -11.09 -1.73
N ILE A 117 -3.09 -11.79 -1.09
CA ILE A 117 -4.37 -11.21 -0.68
C ILE A 117 -4.18 -10.31 0.55
N PHE A 118 -3.40 -10.76 1.53
CA PHE A 118 -3.10 -9.99 2.74
C PHE A 118 -2.37 -8.67 2.41
N ALA A 119 -1.29 -8.73 1.64
CA ALA A 119 -0.45 -7.60 1.30
C ALA A 119 -0.86 -6.93 -0.03
N MET A 120 -2.16 -6.85 -0.29
CA MET A 120 -2.70 -6.16 -1.46
C MET A 120 -2.96 -4.70 -1.14
N SER A 121 -2.29 -3.79 -1.84
CA SER A 121 -2.57 -2.36 -1.86
C SER A 121 -3.29 -1.95 -3.14
N ASP A 122 -3.69 -0.70 -3.24
CA ASP A 122 -4.29 -0.13 -4.46
C ASP A 122 -3.34 -0.24 -5.66
N GLU A 123 -2.06 0.05 -5.43
CA GLU A 123 -1.00 0.01 -6.43
C GLU A 123 -0.71 -1.44 -6.85
N THR A 124 -0.56 -2.33 -5.88
CA THR A 124 -0.35 -3.76 -6.13
C THR A 124 -1.52 -4.36 -6.92
N PHE A 125 -2.77 -4.00 -6.57
CA PHE A 125 -3.95 -4.41 -7.31
C PHE A 125 -3.90 -3.90 -8.76
N SER A 126 -3.60 -2.61 -8.95
CA SER A 126 -3.50 -1.97 -10.26
C SER A 126 -2.50 -2.67 -11.18
N ILE A 127 -1.32 -3.03 -10.66
CA ILE A 127 -0.30 -3.74 -11.42
C ILE A 127 -0.75 -5.19 -11.67
N THR A 128 -1.09 -5.93 -10.62
CA THR A 128 -1.35 -7.38 -10.72
C THR A 128 -2.63 -7.69 -11.48
N CYS A 129 -3.59 -6.77 -11.55
CA CYS A 129 -4.81 -6.91 -12.34
C CYS A 129 -4.52 -6.97 -13.85
N SER A 130 -3.58 -6.17 -14.35
CA SER A 130 -3.28 -6.01 -15.77
C SER A 130 -1.98 -6.70 -16.21
N ALA A 131 -0.99 -6.81 -15.33
CA ALA A 131 0.33 -7.33 -15.69
C ALA A 131 0.29 -8.81 -16.10
N THR A 132 0.97 -9.09 -17.19
CA THR A 132 1.23 -10.45 -17.66
C THR A 132 2.73 -10.73 -17.56
N PRO A 133 3.13 -11.87 -16.96
CA PRO A 133 4.54 -12.21 -16.88
C PRO A 133 5.11 -12.46 -18.28
N PRO A 134 6.39 -12.14 -18.53
CA PRO A 134 7.07 -12.50 -19.78
C PRO A 134 7.08 -14.02 -20.01
N GLU A 135 7.31 -14.45 -21.26
CA GLU A 135 7.42 -15.88 -21.59
C GLU A 135 8.44 -16.59 -20.72
N GLY A 136 8.07 -17.76 -20.21
CA GLY A 136 8.91 -18.60 -19.36
C GLY A 136 9.12 -18.10 -17.95
N VAL A 137 8.36 -17.11 -17.48
CA VAL A 137 8.33 -16.67 -16.07
C VAL A 137 7.10 -17.24 -15.37
N ASP A 138 7.31 -17.85 -14.20
CA ASP A 138 6.20 -18.37 -13.39
C ASP A 138 5.30 -17.22 -12.88
N LYS A 139 4.01 -17.29 -13.22
CA LYS A 139 3.03 -16.25 -12.91
C LYS A 139 2.84 -16.06 -11.39
N GLY A 140 2.85 -17.14 -10.63
CA GLY A 140 2.64 -17.07 -9.18
C GLY A 140 3.81 -16.39 -8.47
N TRP A 141 5.05 -16.70 -8.86
CA TRP A 141 6.22 -16.01 -8.34
C TRP A 141 6.32 -14.56 -8.80
N PHE A 142 5.91 -14.28 -10.04
CA PHE A 142 5.90 -12.92 -10.57
C PHE A 142 4.96 -12.01 -9.76
N MET A 143 3.71 -12.42 -9.54
CA MET A 143 2.75 -11.65 -8.74
C MET A 143 3.16 -11.57 -7.28
N PHE A 144 3.70 -12.65 -6.72
CA PHE A 144 4.23 -12.67 -5.36
C PHE A 144 5.34 -11.62 -5.16
N PHE A 145 6.29 -11.52 -6.09
CA PHE A 145 7.37 -10.56 -5.98
C PHE A 145 6.92 -9.11 -6.19
N ILE A 146 5.93 -8.85 -7.02
CA ILE A 146 5.30 -7.52 -7.11
C ILE A 146 4.78 -7.12 -5.72
N THR A 147 3.94 -7.97 -5.12
CA THR A 147 3.36 -7.72 -3.79
C THR A 147 4.43 -7.55 -2.70
N LEU A 148 5.44 -8.41 -2.70
CA LEU A 148 6.53 -8.36 -1.72
C LEU A 148 7.37 -7.09 -1.84
N LEU A 149 7.72 -6.69 -3.07
CA LEU A 149 8.51 -5.48 -3.33
C LEU A 149 7.74 -4.24 -2.88
N ASP A 150 6.47 -4.14 -3.21
CA ASP A 150 5.62 -3.00 -2.82
C ASP A 150 5.55 -2.88 -1.28
N GLN A 151 5.36 -4.00 -0.56
CA GLN A 151 5.37 -3.98 0.90
C GLN A 151 6.73 -3.57 1.46
N LEU A 152 7.83 -4.09 0.91
CA LEU A 152 9.18 -3.73 1.35
C LEU A 152 9.49 -2.24 1.10
N TYR A 153 9.00 -1.68 0.01
CA TYR A 153 9.15 -0.25 -0.27
C TYR A 153 8.43 0.60 0.77
N TRP A 154 7.20 0.24 1.13
CA TRP A 154 6.44 0.93 2.16
C TRP A 154 7.11 0.84 3.53
N VAL A 155 7.40 -0.37 4.00
CA VAL A 155 8.03 -0.61 5.31
C VAL A 155 9.40 0.05 5.42
N GLY A 156 10.22 -0.06 4.35
CA GLY A 156 11.54 0.53 4.31
C GLY A 156 11.51 2.06 4.34
N SER A 157 10.65 2.68 3.54
CA SER A 157 10.50 4.14 3.53
C SER A 157 9.91 4.68 4.83
N ALA A 158 8.94 3.98 5.43
CA ALA A 158 8.38 4.32 6.74
C ALA A 158 9.45 4.27 7.85
N GLY A 159 10.29 3.23 7.86
CA GLY A 159 11.42 3.12 8.79
C GLY A 159 12.45 4.22 8.60
N LEU A 160 12.80 4.53 7.34
CA LEU A 160 13.70 5.64 7.02
C LEU A 160 13.11 6.99 7.47
N GLY A 161 11.83 7.22 7.22
CA GLY A 161 11.12 8.43 7.65
C GLY A 161 11.14 8.59 9.17
N ALA A 162 10.87 7.52 9.92
CA ALA A 162 10.93 7.54 11.38
C ALA A 162 12.35 7.82 11.88
N ALA A 163 13.36 7.19 11.27
CA ALA A 163 14.77 7.46 11.63
C ALA A 163 15.17 8.90 11.34
N LEU A 164 14.79 9.46 10.20
CA LEU A 164 15.01 10.87 9.85
C LEU A 164 14.30 11.80 10.82
N GLY A 165 13.07 11.47 11.24
CA GLY A 165 12.30 12.24 12.22
C GLY A 165 12.98 12.36 13.58
N THR A 166 13.89 11.43 13.96
CA THR A 166 14.67 11.55 15.21
C THR A 166 15.83 12.51 15.12
N VAL A 167 16.37 12.70 13.91
CA VAL A 167 17.61 13.49 13.68
C VAL A 167 17.30 14.94 13.32
N LEU A 168 16.22 15.12 12.55
CA LEU A 168 15.84 16.43 12.07
C LEU A 168 14.88 17.10 13.06
N PRO A 169 15.16 18.34 13.51
CA PRO A 169 14.23 19.08 14.34
C PRO A 169 13.04 19.57 13.48
N PHE A 170 12.12 18.66 13.18
CA PHE A 170 10.88 19.06 12.52
C PHE A 170 9.99 19.77 13.53
N SER A 171 9.49 20.97 13.16
CA SER A 171 8.32 21.52 13.83
C SER A 171 7.15 20.57 13.60
N THR A 172 6.41 20.24 14.66
CA THR A 172 5.18 19.46 14.57
C THR A 172 4.04 20.28 13.94
N GLU A 173 4.24 21.58 13.74
CA GLU A 173 3.31 22.45 13.02
C GLU A 173 3.16 21.98 11.58
N GLY A 174 1.94 21.60 11.22
CA GLY A 174 1.62 21.11 9.87
C GLY A 174 1.72 19.59 9.69
N VAL A 175 2.17 18.82 10.67
CA VAL A 175 2.17 17.34 10.59
C VAL A 175 0.74 16.81 10.45
N ASP A 176 -0.24 17.44 11.10
CA ASP A 176 -1.66 17.11 10.95
C ASP A 176 -2.15 17.31 9.51
N PHE A 177 -1.49 18.19 8.75
CA PHE A 177 -1.81 18.42 7.35
C PHE A 177 -1.29 17.32 6.41
N VAL A 178 -0.32 16.52 6.83
CA VAL A 178 0.25 15.42 6.01
C VAL A 178 -0.84 14.44 5.59
N MET A 179 -1.74 14.07 6.50
CA MET A 179 -2.88 13.21 6.17
C MET A 179 -3.80 13.84 5.14
N THR A 180 -4.16 15.10 5.34
CA THR A 180 -5.03 15.82 4.40
C THR A 180 -4.37 15.94 3.02
N ALA A 181 -3.09 16.28 2.98
CA ALA A 181 -2.33 16.36 1.73
C ALA A 181 -2.26 15.01 1.02
N MET A 182 -1.99 13.92 1.75
CA MET A 182 -1.93 12.57 1.20
C MET A 182 -3.28 12.16 0.57
N PHE A 183 -4.39 12.31 1.31
CA PHE A 183 -5.71 11.97 0.77
C PHE A 183 -6.09 12.85 -0.42
N THR A 184 -5.70 14.13 -0.41
CA THR A 184 -5.92 15.04 -1.54
C THR A 184 -5.16 14.55 -2.78
N VAL A 185 -3.88 14.17 -2.63
CA VAL A 185 -3.06 13.64 -3.74
C VAL A 185 -3.63 12.33 -4.27
N ILE A 186 -4.04 11.40 -3.39
CA ILE A 186 -4.68 10.14 -3.81
C ILE A 186 -5.97 10.43 -4.59
N PHE A 187 -6.80 11.35 -4.11
CA PHE A 187 -8.04 11.75 -4.79
C PHE A 187 -7.76 12.34 -6.16
N LEU A 188 -6.79 13.27 -6.27
CA LEU A 188 -6.42 13.90 -7.54
C LEU A 188 -5.86 12.88 -8.54
N ASN A 189 -5.00 11.97 -8.09
CA ASN A 189 -4.47 10.90 -8.93
C ASN A 189 -5.57 9.97 -9.45
N GLN A 190 -6.56 9.69 -8.63
CA GLN A 190 -7.70 8.85 -9.02
C GLN A 190 -8.64 9.60 -9.96
N TRP A 191 -8.86 10.89 -9.71
CA TRP A 191 -9.63 11.77 -10.59
C TRP A 191 -9.02 11.86 -12.00
N GLU A 192 -7.71 11.95 -12.08
CA GLU A 192 -6.98 12.05 -13.36
C GLU A 192 -7.03 10.75 -14.17
N LYS A 193 -7.02 9.59 -13.48
CA LYS A 193 -7.05 8.26 -14.12
C LYS A 193 -8.45 7.82 -14.56
N ASP A 194 -9.49 8.27 -13.89
CA ASP A 194 -10.85 7.82 -14.10
C ASP A 194 -11.60 8.78 -15.03
N GLN A 195 -12.16 8.27 -16.12
CA GLN A 195 -12.98 9.07 -17.05
C GLN A 195 -14.42 9.27 -16.56
N GLN A 196 -14.84 8.52 -15.54
CA GLN A 196 -16.18 8.62 -14.94
C GLN A 196 -16.11 9.12 -13.51
N HIS A 197 -16.27 10.43 -13.34
CA HIS A 197 -16.17 11.08 -12.02
C HIS A 197 -17.42 10.96 -11.14
N GLY A 198 -18.44 10.21 -11.55
CA GLY A 198 -19.70 10.07 -10.81
C GLY A 198 -19.53 9.49 -9.42
N SER A 199 -18.70 8.45 -9.25
CA SER A 199 -18.39 7.85 -7.96
C SER A 199 -17.63 8.80 -7.04
N ALA A 200 -16.68 9.56 -7.56
CA ALA A 200 -15.90 10.55 -6.83
C ALA A 200 -16.79 11.70 -6.35
N LEU A 201 -17.71 12.18 -7.19
CA LEU A 201 -18.67 13.22 -6.82
C LEU A 201 -19.65 12.76 -5.73
N ILE A 202 -20.14 11.52 -5.81
CA ILE A 202 -20.96 10.91 -4.75
C ILE A 202 -20.17 10.79 -3.46
N GLY A 203 -18.92 10.34 -3.55
CA GLY A 203 -17.99 10.20 -2.42
C GLY A 203 -17.66 11.53 -1.72
N LEU A 204 -17.71 12.66 -2.44
CA LEU A 204 -17.59 14.00 -1.85
C LEU A 204 -18.92 14.54 -1.31
N ALA A 205 -20.00 14.34 -2.05
CA ALA A 205 -21.31 14.90 -1.69
C ALA A 205 -21.91 14.26 -0.44
N VAL A 206 -21.82 12.92 -0.31
CA VAL A 206 -22.43 12.20 0.81
C VAL A 206 -21.81 12.59 2.16
N PRO A 207 -20.48 12.62 2.36
CA PRO A 207 -19.88 13.10 3.61
C PRO A 207 -20.22 14.56 3.92
N LEU A 208 -20.25 15.45 2.91
CA LEU A 208 -20.60 16.85 3.11
C LEU A 208 -22.05 17.00 3.59
N VAL A 209 -22.99 16.28 2.98
CA VAL A 209 -24.40 16.28 3.41
C VAL A 209 -24.54 15.71 4.83
N CYS A 210 -23.87 14.58 5.11
CA CYS A 210 -23.86 13.99 6.45
C CYS A 210 -23.31 14.99 7.49
N LEU A 211 -22.21 15.67 7.17
CA LEU A 211 -21.57 16.63 8.05
C LEU A 211 -22.49 17.83 8.33
N MET A 212 -23.18 18.36 7.32
CA MET A 212 -24.17 19.42 7.48
C MET A 212 -25.36 19.00 8.36
N VAL A 213 -25.88 17.78 8.16
CA VAL A 213 -27.00 17.25 8.95
C VAL A 213 -26.57 17.00 10.40
N PHE A 214 -25.41 16.36 10.64
CA PHE A 214 -24.95 16.08 12.01
C PHE A 214 -24.50 17.34 12.74
N LEU A 215 -23.84 18.29 12.08
CA LEU A 215 -23.51 19.59 12.70
C LEU A 215 -24.75 20.39 13.04
N SER A 216 -25.79 20.37 12.20
CA SER A 216 -27.06 20.99 12.49
C SER A 216 -27.75 20.35 13.70
N LEU A 217 -27.62 19.04 13.91
CA LEU A 217 -28.21 18.34 15.07
C LEU A 217 -27.44 18.56 16.37
N ILE A 218 -26.14 18.88 16.31
CA ILE A 218 -25.32 19.16 17.51
C ILE A 218 -25.51 20.60 18.01
N HIS A 219 -25.98 21.52 17.15
CA HIS A 219 -26.24 22.90 17.49
C HIS A 219 -27.68 23.19 17.93
N ILE A 220 -28.56 22.18 18.02
CA ILE A 220 -29.89 22.21 18.63
C ILE A 220 -29.87 21.56 20.01
#